data_1b50b044a98d26859ec09c9fda0ff85f
#
_entry.id   1b50b044a98d26859ec09c9fda0ff85f
#
_cell.length_a   1.000
_cell.length_b   1.000
_cell.length_c   1.000
_cell.angle_alpha   90.00
_cell.angle_beta   90.00
_cell.angle_gamma   90.00
#
_symmetry.space_group_name_H-M   'P 1'
#
loop_
_entity.id
_entity.type
_entity.pdbx_description
1 polymer ?
#
loop_
_entity_poly.entity_id
_entity_poly.type
_entity_poly.pdbx_seq_one_letter_code
_entity_poly.pdbx_strand_id
1 'polypeptide(L)'
;MSLEKVSSKLAWTAAFFLTAINTYSFADRQLPSIMIPELKAELLLTDAQIGFLFGTVFAIFFGIATLIFGRLADTQYRKNVLIFAILMWSVLTGLCGIAQQFWDLIIFRIGVGVGEAGCSPPAHSMIADYFPANKRSTALGIYSLGIPFGIMFGLFAGGWINEVFGWRLAFFVVGIPGILLAFIFRFTVKEPIRGQAEGKIDSENQPSIFETISYLVKKRSFRHLVFAAALAAFVGYGAITWLPSFFQRSYGMQTSDVGWYLGLILGIPGGLGIFLGGYLSDYFGAKNVKWSLWVAAIAMALTVPFNVYVYLSPTATMSFLWLIIPVALGNFYQAATFSQTQGLVELRMRSVAAAILLFIINIIGLGFGPQSVGILSDLLHSEYGKDSLRYSLLIFAFLKLWCAFHYYMAGKYLKEDLIKN
;
A
#
# COMPACT_ATOMS: atom_id res chain seq x y z
N MET A 1 -21.30 28.71 -21.42
CA MET A 1 -21.77 27.32 -21.54
C MET A 1 -21.87 26.75 -20.14
N SER A 2 -23.07 26.58 -19.57
CA SER A 2 -23.23 26.01 -18.22
C SER A 2 -22.78 24.57 -18.27
N LEU A 3 -21.74 24.22 -17.48
CA LEU A 3 -21.31 22.84 -17.34
C LEU A 3 -22.47 22.04 -16.73
N GLU A 4 -23.01 21.08 -17.46
CA GLU A 4 -24.05 20.18 -16.96
C GLU A 4 -23.53 19.48 -15.69
N LYS A 5 -24.27 19.61 -14.57
CA LYS A 5 -23.92 18.91 -13.34
C LYS A 5 -23.97 17.40 -13.58
N VAL A 6 -22.87 16.71 -13.28
CA VAL A 6 -22.83 15.24 -13.32
C VAL A 6 -23.94 14.70 -12.43
N SER A 7 -24.76 13.79 -12.94
CA SER A 7 -25.79 13.14 -12.12
C SER A 7 -25.12 12.38 -10.96
N SER A 8 -25.69 12.49 -9.76
CA SER A 8 -25.17 11.78 -8.58
C SER A 8 -25.01 10.28 -8.82
N LYS A 9 -25.94 9.67 -9.57
CA LYS A 9 -25.88 8.25 -9.94
C LYS A 9 -24.63 7.92 -10.77
N LEU A 10 -24.29 8.74 -11.77
CA LEU A 10 -23.11 8.52 -12.61
C LEU A 10 -21.81 8.68 -11.80
N ALA A 11 -21.73 9.69 -10.92
CA ALA A 11 -20.56 9.90 -10.06
C ALA A 11 -20.32 8.72 -9.12
N TRP A 12 -21.36 8.20 -8.46
CA TRP A 12 -21.24 7.05 -7.55
C TRP A 12 -20.95 5.73 -8.30
N THR A 13 -21.51 5.57 -9.52
CA THR A 13 -21.16 4.43 -10.39
C THR A 13 -19.66 4.48 -10.72
N ALA A 14 -19.15 5.64 -11.10
CA ALA A 14 -17.71 5.80 -11.38
C ALA A 14 -16.85 5.50 -10.14
N ALA A 15 -17.23 6.03 -8.96
CA ALA A 15 -16.54 5.76 -7.70
C ALA A 15 -16.53 4.26 -7.36
N PHE A 16 -17.64 3.54 -7.57
CA PHE A 16 -17.72 2.10 -7.36
C PHE A 16 -16.73 1.35 -8.26
N PHE A 17 -16.70 1.65 -9.57
CA PHE A 17 -15.78 1.00 -10.49
C PHE A 17 -14.31 1.34 -10.17
N LEU A 18 -14.01 2.58 -9.82
CA LEU A 18 -12.66 2.97 -9.40
C LEU A 18 -12.23 2.25 -8.12
N THR A 19 -13.15 2.07 -7.16
CA THR A 19 -12.92 1.25 -5.96
C THR A 19 -12.67 -0.21 -6.31
N ALA A 20 -13.48 -0.79 -7.23
CA ALA A 20 -13.28 -2.17 -7.70
C ALA A 20 -11.92 -2.36 -8.38
N ILE A 21 -11.48 -1.39 -9.20
CA ILE A 21 -10.15 -1.39 -9.82
C ILE A 21 -9.05 -1.33 -8.75
N ASN A 22 -9.21 -0.48 -7.74
CA ASN A 22 -8.25 -0.38 -6.64
C ASN A 22 -8.20 -1.68 -5.81
N THR A 23 -9.37 -2.27 -5.51
CA THR A 23 -9.47 -3.57 -4.84
C THR A 23 -8.72 -4.64 -5.63
N TYR A 24 -8.94 -4.68 -6.94
CA TYR A 24 -8.31 -5.65 -7.82
C TYR A 24 -6.78 -5.47 -7.89
N SER A 25 -6.27 -4.22 -8.00
CA SER A 25 -4.83 -3.95 -7.97
C SER A 25 -4.17 -4.43 -6.68
N PHE A 26 -4.80 -4.18 -5.51
CA PHE A 26 -4.27 -4.68 -4.24
C PHE A 26 -4.40 -6.20 -4.06
N ALA A 27 -5.43 -6.83 -4.63
CA ALA A 27 -5.56 -8.28 -4.66
C ALA A 27 -4.44 -8.93 -5.49
N ASP A 28 -4.16 -8.40 -6.68
CA ASP A 28 -3.05 -8.85 -7.54
C ASP A 28 -1.69 -8.70 -6.86
N ARG A 29 -1.48 -7.58 -6.16
CA ARG A 29 -0.24 -7.31 -5.42
C ARG A 29 -0.01 -8.30 -4.28
N GLN A 30 -1.07 -8.77 -3.62
CA GLN A 30 -0.98 -9.70 -2.49
C GLN A 30 -0.89 -11.18 -2.92
N LEU A 31 -1.40 -11.50 -4.10
CA LEU A 31 -1.41 -12.86 -4.63
C LEU A 31 -0.05 -13.58 -4.53
N PRO A 32 1.07 -12.99 -4.95
CA PRO A 32 2.36 -13.70 -4.90
C PRO A 32 2.81 -14.05 -3.48
N SER A 33 2.44 -13.25 -2.46
CA SER A 33 2.92 -13.44 -1.09
C SER A 33 2.43 -14.75 -0.47
N ILE A 34 1.23 -15.23 -0.86
CA ILE A 34 0.66 -16.48 -0.37
C ILE A 34 1.26 -17.70 -1.07
N MET A 35 1.88 -17.53 -2.25
CA MET A 35 2.44 -18.59 -3.10
C MET A 35 3.98 -18.70 -3.01
N ILE A 36 4.62 -17.95 -2.12
CA ILE A 36 6.08 -17.91 -2.00
C ILE A 36 6.69 -19.29 -1.81
N PRO A 37 6.19 -20.21 -0.94
CA PRO A 37 6.78 -21.51 -0.76
C PRO A 37 6.82 -22.35 -2.03
N GLU A 38 5.73 -22.34 -2.82
CA GLU A 38 5.63 -23.10 -4.07
C GLU A 38 6.54 -22.52 -5.17
N LEU A 39 6.52 -21.19 -5.32
CA LEU A 39 7.43 -20.49 -6.25
C LEU A 39 8.89 -20.77 -5.91
N LYS A 40 9.24 -20.72 -4.62
CA LYS A 40 10.59 -20.98 -4.14
C LYS A 40 11.00 -22.42 -4.41
N ALA A 41 10.14 -23.39 -4.15
CA ALA A 41 10.42 -24.80 -4.34
C ALA A 41 10.59 -25.16 -5.82
N GLU A 42 9.74 -24.67 -6.69
CA GLU A 42 9.74 -25.01 -8.12
C GLU A 42 10.86 -24.29 -8.89
N LEU A 43 11.09 -23.01 -8.61
CA LEU A 43 12.07 -22.19 -9.31
C LEU A 43 13.43 -22.11 -8.57
N LEU A 44 13.60 -22.84 -7.47
CA LEU A 44 14.82 -22.93 -6.65
C LEU A 44 15.32 -21.55 -6.19
N LEU A 45 14.41 -20.68 -5.74
CA LEU A 45 14.71 -19.31 -5.35
C LEU A 45 15.12 -19.20 -3.88
N THR A 46 16.01 -18.24 -3.58
CA THR A 46 16.31 -17.83 -2.20
C THR A 46 15.28 -16.86 -1.66
N ASP A 47 15.22 -16.66 -0.34
CA ASP A 47 14.34 -15.67 0.26
C ASP A 47 14.74 -14.24 -0.16
N ALA A 48 16.04 -13.98 -0.33
CA ALA A 48 16.55 -12.72 -0.87
C ALA A 48 16.04 -12.43 -2.31
N GLN A 49 16.05 -13.46 -3.19
CA GLN A 49 15.51 -13.33 -4.54
C GLN A 49 14.01 -13.08 -4.57
N ILE A 50 13.25 -13.74 -3.72
CA ILE A 50 11.80 -13.51 -3.55
C ILE A 50 11.55 -12.08 -3.06
N GLY A 51 12.25 -11.64 -2.03
CA GLY A 51 12.13 -10.28 -1.51
C GLY A 51 12.53 -9.21 -2.54
N PHE A 52 13.54 -9.47 -3.36
CA PHE A 52 13.95 -8.61 -4.47
C PHE A 52 12.86 -8.52 -5.54
N LEU A 53 12.28 -9.64 -5.92
CA LEU A 53 11.25 -9.75 -6.97
C LEU A 53 9.95 -9.01 -6.59
N PHE A 54 9.41 -9.27 -5.39
CA PHE A 54 8.14 -8.72 -4.95
C PHE A 54 8.27 -7.37 -4.22
N GLY A 55 9.48 -7.02 -3.78
CA GLY A 55 9.80 -5.74 -3.17
C GLY A 55 10.48 -4.79 -4.16
N THR A 56 11.80 -4.87 -4.22
CA THR A 56 12.67 -3.86 -4.87
C THR A 56 12.35 -3.65 -6.34
N VAL A 57 12.26 -4.74 -7.13
CA VAL A 57 11.98 -4.64 -8.57
C VAL A 57 10.64 -3.97 -8.78
N PHE A 58 9.61 -4.48 -8.13
CA PHE A 58 8.26 -3.92 -8.26
C PHE A 58 8.22 -2.44 -7.86
N ALA A 59 8.76 -2.08 -6.69
CA ALA A 59 8.67 -0.72 -6.14
C ALA A 59 9.40 0.33 -6.98
N ILE A 60 10.58 0.00 -7.53
CA ILE A 60 11.35 0.92 -8.37
C ILE A 60 10.56 1.25 -9.64
N PHE A 61 10.10 0.25 -10.37
CA PHE A 61 9.39 0.46 -11.62
C PHE A 61 8.00 1.05 -11.41
N PHE A 62 7.30 0.65 -10.36
CA PHE A 62 6.05 1.27 -9.92
C PHE A 62 6.25 2.76 -9.59
N GLY A 63 7.29 3.10 -8.83
CA GLY A 63 7.59 4.49 -8.45
C GLY A 63 7.90 5.38 -9.65
N ILE A 64 8.77 4.93 -10.56
CA ILE A 64 9.12 5.67 -11.79
C ILE A 64 7.87 5.83 -12.67
N ALA A 65 7.13 4.75 -12.89
CA ALA A 65 5.94 4.76 -13.75
C ALA A 65 4.82 5.63 -13.18
N THR A 66 4.68 5.73 -11.84
CA THR A 66 3.68 6.61 -11.21
C THR A 66 3.86 8.08 -11.62
N LEU A 67 5.10 8.55 -11.77
CA LEU A 67 5.39 9.91 -12.24
C LEU A 67 4.98 10.11 -13.71
N ILE A 68 5.24 9.09 -14.55
CA ILE A 68 4.86 9.10 -15.98
C ILE A 68 3.34 9.08 -16.12
N PHE A 69 2.66 8.17 -15.42
CA PHE A 69 1.20 8.06 -15.46
C PHE A 69 0.49 9.25 -14.83
N GLY A 70 1.10 9.90 -13.82
CA GLY A 70 0.61 11.18 -13.29
C GLY A 70 0.53 12.24 -14.41
N ARG A 71 1.62 12.41 -15.17
CA ARG A 71 1.64 13.34 -16.30
C ARG A 71 0.71 12.94 -17.45
N LEU A 72 0.60 11.64 -17.74
CA LEU A 72 -0.38 11.15 -18.71
C LEU A 72 -1.82 11.42 -18.27
N ALA A 73 -2.11 11.26 -16.97
CA ALA A 73 -3.43 11.58 -16.42
C ALA A 73 -3.77 13.08 -16.54
N ASP A 74 -2.77 13.97 -16.54
CA ASP A 74 -2.98 15.41 -16.72
C ASP A 74 -3.20 15.80 -18.18
N THR A 75 -2.61 15.08 -19.14
CA THR A 75 -2.59 15.46 -20.56
C THR A 75 -3.54 14.64 -21.44
N GLN A 76 -3.85 13.39 -21.05
CA GLN A 76 -4.65 12.45 -21.83
C GLN A 76 -6.02 12.21 -21.21
N TYR A 77 -6.90 11.47 -21.90
CA TYR A 77 -8.15 10.95 -21.34
C TYR A 77 -7.82 9.93 -20.23
N ARG A 78 -8.12 10.27 -18.97
CA ARG A 78 -7.80 9.46 -17.77
C ARG A 78 -8.41 8.07 -17.82
N LYS A 79 -9.63 7.97 -18.37
CA LYS A 79 -10.30 6.71 -18.62
C LYS A 79 -9.48 5.77 -19.52
N ASN A 80 -8.89 6.29 -20.60
CA ASN A 80 -8.08 5.49 -21.51
C ASN A 80 -6.76 5.07 -20.86
N VAL A 81 -6.16 5.97 -20.07
CA VAL A 81 -4.95 5.68 -19.26
C VAL A 81 -5.23 4.54 -18.29
N LEU A 82 -6.35 4.58 -17.56
CA LEU A 82 -6.78 3.50 -16.66
C LEU A 82 -6.99 2.19 -17.38
N ILE A 83 -7.72 2.19 -18.51
CA ILE A 83 -7.98 0.97 -19.29
C ILE A 83 -6.67 0.34 -19.75
N PHE A 84 -5.76 1.15 -20.32
CA PHE A 84 -4.46 0.66 -20.75
C PHE A 84 -3.68 0.06 -19.57
N ALA A 85 -3.64 0.76 -18.45
CA ALA A 85 -2.99 0.31 -17.22
C ALA A 85 -3.55 -1.03 -16.75
N ILE A 86 -4.88 -1.18 -16.63
CA ILE A 86 -5.54 -2.41 -16.19
C ILE A 86 -5.22 -3.57 -17.14
N LEU A 87 -5.35 -3.37 -18.44
CA LEU A 87 -5.05 -4.41 -19.44
C LEU A 87 -3.59 -4.85 -19.37
N MET A 88 -2.68 -3.88 -19.26
CA MET A 88 -1.23 -4.14 -19.17
C MET A 88 -0.89 -5.01 -17.97
N TRP A 89 -1.27 -4.60 -16.74
CA TRP A 89 -0.89 -5.42 -15.57
C TRP A 89 -1.63 -6.75 -15.55
N SER A 90 -2.90 -6.81 -15.98
CA SER A 90 -3.67 -8.05 -15.98
C SER A 90 -3.08 -9.12 -16.91
N VAL A 91 -2.66 -8.72 -18.11
CA VAL A 91 -1.98 -9.63 -19.05
C VAL A 91 -0.64 -10.10 -18.45
N LEU A 92 0.15 -9.18 -17.90
CA LEU A 92 1.46 -9.51 -17.34
C LEU A 92 1.36 -10.33 -16.05
N THR A 93 0.31 -10.14 -15.23
CA THR A 93 -0.02 -11.04 -14.12
C THR A 93 -0.31 -12.45 -14.63
N GLY A 94 -1.15 -12.58 -15.66
CA GLY A 94 -1.38 -13.89 -16.28
C GLY A 94 -0.10 -14.53 -16.80
N LEU A 95 0.79 -13.75 -17.44
CA LEU A 95 2.08 -14.24 -17.93
C LEU A 95 3.01 -14.71 -16.82
N CYS A 96 2.90 -14.21 -15.58
CA CYS A 96 3.63 -14.79 -14.45
C CYS A 96 3.34 -16.30 -14.29
N GLY A 97 2.15 -16.76 -14.66
CA GLY A 97 1.76 -18.18 -14.59
C GLY A 97 2.52 -19.11 -15.54
N ILE A 98 3.16 -18.58 -16.58
CA ILE A 98 3.99 -19.38 -17.51
C ILE A 98 5.49 -19.24 -17.26
N ALA A 99 5.90 -18.49 -16.25
CA ALA A 99 7.31 -18.30 -15.92
C ALA A 99 7.99 -19.65 -15.59
N GLN A 100 9.17 -19.86 -16.14
CA GLN A 100 9.96 -21.08 -15.95
C GLN A 100 11.23 -20.84 -15.12
N GLN A 101 11.62 -19.57 -15.00
CA GLN A 101 12.85 -19.17 -14.30
C GLN A 101 12.67 -17.79 -13.64
N PHE A 102 13.59 -17.44 -12.77
CA PHE A 102 13.61 -16.18 -12.04
C PHE A 102 13.49 -14.94 -12.94
N TRP A 103 14.20 -14.91 -14.05
CA TRP A 103 14.23 -13.76 -14.96
C TRP A 103 12.89 -13.52 -15.67
N ASP A 104 12.13 -14.57 -15.96
CA ASP A 104 10.78 -14.44 -16.54
C ASP A 104 9.87 -13.68 -15.57
N LEU A 105 9.90 -14.09 -14.29
CA LEU A 105 9.14 -13.41 -13.25
C LEU A 105 9.56 -11.94 -13.08
N ILE A 106 10.87 -11.63 -13.15
CA ILE A 106 11.37 -10.26 -13.08
C ILE A 106 10.76 -9.40 -14.18
N ILE A 107 10.83 -9.84 -15.43
CA ILE A 107 10.32 -9.10 -16.58
C ILE A 107 8.80 -8.86 -16.43
N PHE A 108 8.06 -9.92 -16.10
CA PHE A 108 6.60 -9.79 -15.94
C PHE A 108 6.24 -8.89 -14.74
N ARG A 109 6.91 -9.01 -13.60
CA ARG A 109 6.68 -8.18 -12.41
C ARG A 109 7.07 -6.71 -12.60
N ILE A 110 8.10 -6.42 -13.39
CA ILE A 110 8.39 -5.04 -13.85
C ILE A 110 7.17 -4.48 -14.58
N GLY A 111 6.65 -5.22 -15.54
CA GLY A 111 5.50 -4.77 -16.32
C GLY A 111 4.21 -4.66 -15.50
N VAL A 112 3.98 -5.58 -14.53
CA VAL A 112 2.87 -5.46 -13.57
C VAL A 112 3.03 -4.18 -12.76
N GLY A 113 4.21 -3.90 -12.20
CA GLY A 113 4.48 -2.69 -11.43
C GLY A 113 4.27 -1.40 -12.24
N VAL A 114 4.71 -1.39 -13.49
CA VAL A 114 4.47 -0.27 -14.42
C VAL A 114 2.97 -0.11 -14.69
N GLY A 115 2.24 -1.19 -14.97
CA GLY A 115 0.80 -1.13 -15.21
C GLY A 115 0.02 -0.63 -13.98
N GLU A 116 0.26 -1.20 -12.80
CA GLU A 116 -0.43 -0.81 -11.57
C GLU A 116 -0.20 0.67 -11.19
N ALA A 117 0.96 1.23 -11.54
CA ALA A 117 1.25 2.65 -11.32
C ALA A 117 0.26 3.59 -12.03
N GLY A 118 -0.35 3.14 -13.11
CA GLY A 118 -1.36 3.87 -13.85
C GLY A 118 -2.75 3.87 -13.22
N CYS A 119 -2.93 3.25 -12.04
CA CYS A 119 -4.24 3.15 -11.39
C CYS A 119 -4.58 4.44 -10.60
N SER A 120 -3.78 4.78 -9.60
CA SER A 120 -4.14 5.80 -8.61
C SER A 120 -4.18 7.24 -9.14
N PRO A 121 -3.21 7.74 -9.94
CA PRO A 121 -3.24 9.13 -10.37
C PRO A 121 -4.48 9.50 -11.21
N PRO A 122 -4.86 8.75 -12.25
CA PRO A 122 -6.07 9.08 -13.00
C PRO A 122 -7.35 8.84 -12.19
N ALA A 123 -7.39 7.84 -11.29
CA ALA A 123 -8.56 7.58 -10.46
C ALA A 123 -8.84 8.74 -9.50
N HIS A 124 -7.83 9.26 -8.81
CA HIS A 124 -7.96 10.41 -7.92
C HIS A 124 -8.40 11.66 -8.69
N SER A 125 -7.83 11.91 -9.84
CA SER A 125 -8.19 13.03 -10.72
C SER A 125 -9.66 12.92 -11.20
N MET A 126 -10.11 11.72 -11.61
CA MET A 126 -11.50 11.51 -12.02
C MET A 126 -12.47 11.71 -10.85
N ILE A 127 -12.15 11.22 -9.65
CA ILE A 127 -12.98 11.44 -8.44
C ILE A 127 -13.08 12.93 -8.11
N ALA A 128 -11.99 13.68 -8.24
CA ALA A 128 -12.00 15.12 -7.99
C ALA A 128 -12.94 15.88 -8.92
N ASP A 129 -13.08 15.43 -10.17
CA ASP A 129 -13.97 16.04 -11.16
C ASP A 129 -15.42 15.54 -11.11
N TYR A 130 -15.65 14.32 -10.61
CA TYR A 130 -16.99 13.79 -10.40
C TYR A 130 -17.70 14.35 -9.18
N PHE A 131 -16.95 14.70 -8.11
CA PHE A 131 -17.51 15.06 -6.82
C PHE A 131 -17.15 16.50 -6.41
N PRO A 132 -18.14 17.29 -5.98
CA PRO A 132 -17.89 18.61 -5.40
C PRO A 132 -17.06 18.47 -4.10
N ALA A 133 -16.39 19.56 -3.71
CA ALA A 133 -15.45 19.58 -2.58
C ALA A 133 -16.01 18.96 -1.28
N ASN A 134 -17.29 19.21 -0.98
CA ASN A 134 -17.97 18.70 0.23
C ASN A 134 -18.28 17.18 0.21
N LYS A 135 -18.15 16.48 -0.95
CA LYS A 135 -18.37 15.03 -1.08
C LYS A 135 -17.11 14.29 -1.54
N ARG A 136 -16.06 15.01 -1.95
CA ARG A 136 -14.82 14.45 -2.49
C ARG A 136 -14.11 13.57 -1.48
N SER A 137 -13.99 14.00 -0.23
CA SER A 137 -13.35 13.22 0.84
C SER A 137 -14.05 11.89 1.08
N THR A 138 -15.39 11.87 1.06
CA THR A 138 -16.18 10.64 1.18
C THR A 138 -15.91 9.69 0.01
N ALA A 139 -15.89 10.22 -1.23
CA ALA A 139 -15.64 9.40 -2.41
C ALA A 139 -14.21 8.82 -2.43
N LEU A 140 -13.21 9.60 -2.03
CA LEU A 140 -11.83 9.13 -1.86
C LEU A 140 -11.71 8.12 -0.72
N GLY A 141 -12.47 8.29 0.37
CA GLY A 141 -12.55 7.31 1.45
C GLY A 141 -13.08 5.96 0.97
N ILE A 142 -14.17 5.96 0.17
CA ILE A 142 -14.73 4.75 -0.43
C ILE A 142 -13.72 4.11 -1.39
N TYR A 143 -13.05 4.90 -2.24
CA TYR A 143 -11.96 4.42 -3.10
C TYR A 143 -10.87 3.72 -2.30
N SER A 144 -10.47 4.29 -1.16
CA SER A 144 -9.42 3.75 -0.29
C SER A 144 -9.82 2.44 0.40
N LEU A 145 -11.11 2.13 0.55
CA LEU A 145 -11.57 0.82 1.02
C LEU A 145 -11.14 -0.32 0.09
N GLY A 146 -10.82 0.01 -1.16
CA GLY A 146 -10.23 -0.96 -2.10
C GLY A 146 -8.94 -1.60 -1.58
N ILE A 147 -8.16 -0.92 -0.73
CA ILE A 147 -6.91 -1.44 -0.17
C ILE A 147 -7.16 -2.65 0.76
N PRO A 148 -7.88 -2.51 1.89
CA PRO A 148 -8.11 -3.64 2.79
C PRO A 148 -8.92 -4.76 2.14
N PHE A 149 -9.90 -4.44 1.31
CA PHE A 149 -10.65 -5.46 0.57
C PHE A 149 -9.77 -6.19 -0.43
N GLY A 150 -8.88 -5.49 -1.15
CA GLY A 150 -7.94 -6.11 -2.07
C GLY A 150 -6.99 -7.08 -1.36
N ILE A 151 -6.40 -6.68 -0.23
CA ILE A 151 -5.55 -7.55 0.58
C ILE A 151 -6.33 -8.79 1.03
N MET A 152 -7.53 -8.60 1.53
CA MET A 152 -8.40 -9.69 2.00
C MET A 152 -8.72 -10.67 0.87
N PHE A 153 -9.23 -10.19 -0.25
CA PHE A 153 -9.62 -11.05 -1.38
C PHE A 153 -8.41 -11.68 -2.07
N GLY A 154 -7.29 -10.96 -2.19
CA GLY A 154 -6.06 -11.49 -2.76
C GLY A 154 -5.51 -12.69 -1.99
N LEU A 155 -5.53 -12.62 -0.66
CA LEU A 155 -5.11 -13.72 0.20
C LEU A 155 -6.12 -14.87 0.22
N PHE A 156 -7.44 -14.58 0.28
CA PHE A 156 -8.48 -15.62 0.25
C PHE A 156 -8.48 -16.38 -1.06
N ALA A 157 -8.67 -15.67 -2.16
CA ALA A 157 -8.75 -16.30 -3.48
C ALA A 157 -7.40 -16.92 -3.86
N GLY A 158 -6.30 -16.19 -3.60
CA GLY A 158 -4.95 -16.68 -3.88
C GLY A 158 -4.62 -17.94 -3.12
N GLY A 159 -4.93 -18.00 -1.81
CA GLY A 159 -4.69 -19.17 -0.99
C GLY A 159 -5.48 -20.38 -1.45
N TRP A 160 -6.79 -20.22 -1.68
CA TRP A 160 -7.64 -21.31 -2.14
C TRP A 160 -7.28 -21.81 -3.54
N ILE A 161 -7.09 -20.88 -4.51
CA ILE A 161 -6.75 -21.27 -5.88
C ILE A 161 -5.39 -21.95 -5.94
N ASN A 162 -4.39 -21.42 -5.20
CA ASN A 162 -3.07 -22.01 -5.15
C ASN A 162 -3.07 -23.44 -4.60
N GLU A 163 -3.85 -23.69 -3.54
CA GLU A 163 -3.93 -25.02 -2.93
C GLU A 163 -4.58 -26.06 -3.86
N VAL A 164 -5.65 -25.65 -4.57
CA VAL A 164 -6.44 -26.58 -5.41
C VAL A 164 -5.82 -26.75 -6.81
N PHE A 165 -5.29 -25.70 -7.39
CA PHE A 165 -4.88 -25.66 -8.80
C PHE A 165 -3.42 -25.28 -9.01
N GLY A 166 -2.70 -24.94 -7.94
CA GLY A 166 -1.31 -24.49 -7.99
C GLY A 166 -1.15 -23.01 -8.39
N TRP A 167 0.05 -22.49 -8.12
CA TRP A 167 0.38 -21.07 -8.26
C TRP A 167 0.28 -20.55 -9.71
N ARG A 168 0.56 -21.40 -10.69
CA ARG A 168 0.51 -21.02 -12.11
C ARG A 168 -0.91 -20.64 -12.52
N LEU A 169 -1.90 -21.47 -12.17
CA LEU A 169 -3.29 -21.20 -12.49
C LEU A 169 -3.82 -20.02 -11.68
N ALA A 170 -3.33 -19.82 -10.44
CA ALA A 170 -3.71 -18.67 -9.63
C ALA A 170 -3.39 -17.33 -10.32
N PHE A 171 -2.24 -17.21 -10.97
CA PHE A 171 -1.91 -16.01 -11.77
C PHE A 171 -2.84 -15.81 -12.96
N PHE A 172 -3.23 -16.87 -13.67
CA PHE A 172 -4.20 -16.77 -14.77
C PHE A 172 -5.59 -16.37 -14.27
N VAL A 173 -6.07 -17.02 -13.21
CA VAL A 173 -7.40 -16.76 -12.64
C VAL A 173 -7.50 -15.34 -12.09
N VAL A 174 -6.42 -14.79 -11.57
CA VAL A 174 -6.41 -13.39 -11.15
C VAL A 174 -6.17 -12.45 -12.34
N GLY A 175 -5.39 -12.79 -13.35
CA GLY A 175 -5.18 -11.93 -14.53
C GLY A 175 -6.44 -11.69 -15.38
N ILE A 176 -7.22 -12.72 -15.63
CA ILE A 176 -8.41 -12.66 -16.53
C ILE A 176 -9.49 -11.67 -16.05
N PRO A 177 -9.93 -11.64 -14.78
CA PRO A 177 -10.97 -10.72 -14.33
C PRO A 177 -10.63 -9.24 -14.53
N GLY A 178 -9.34 -8.87 -14.48
CA GLY A 178 -8.93 -7.49 -14.75
C GLY A 178 -9.18 -7.08 -16.18
N ILE A 179 -9.00 -7.99 -17.16
CA ILE A 179 -9.33 -7.74 -18.56
C ILE A 179 -10.84 -7.49 -18.69
N LEU A 180 -11.67 -8.31 -18.05
CA LEU A 180 -13.13 -8.13 -18.04
C LEU A 180 -13.51 -6.80 -17.36
N LEU A 181 -12.88 -6.47 -16.26
CA LEU A 181 -13.10 -5.21 -15.54
C LEU A 181 -12.76 -4.00 -16.43
N ALA A 182 -11.67 -4.06 -17.19
CA ALA A 182 -11.30 -3.02 -18.14
C ALA A 182 -12.37 -2.82 -19.23
N PHE A 183 -12.91 -3.92 -19.79
CA PHE A 183 -14.01 -3.86 -20.75
C PHE A 183 -15.28 -3.26 -20.14
N ILE A 184 -15.72 -3.74 -18.98
CA ILE A 184 -16.91 -3.22 -18.30
C ILE A 184 -16.73 -1.72 -17.99
N PHE A 185 -15.56 -1.33 -17.46
CA PHE A 185 -15.22 0.06 -17.18
C PHE A 185 -15.29 0.93 -18.44
N ARG A 186 -14.79 0.42 -19.58
CA ARG A 186 -14.81 1.10 -20.87
C ARG A 186 -16.22 1.54 -21.28
N PHE A 187 -17.22 0.70 -21.09
CA PHE A 187 -18.57 0.96 -21.55
C PHE A 187 -19.47 1.61 -20.49
N THR A 188 -19.14 1.46 -19.22
CA THR A 188 -19.99 1.93 -18.10
C THR A 188 -19.61 3.33 -17.61
N VAL A 189 -18.30 3.62 -17.49
CA VAL A 189 -17.83 4.87 -16.94
C VAL A 189 -17.50 5.88 -18.04
N LYS A 190 -18.02 7.10 -17.93
CA LYS A 190 -17.71 8.21 -18.85
C LYS A 190 -16.52 9.00 -18.33
N GLU A 191 -15.73 9.62 -19.22
CA GLU A 191 -14.70 10.57 -18.84
C GLU A 191 -15.35 11.84 -18.30
N PRO A 192 -15.03 12.32 -17.06
CA PRO A 192 -15.54 13.58 -16.57
C PRO A 192 -14.79 14.76 -17.22
N ILE A 193 -15.47 15.88 -17.40
CA ILE A 193 -14.84 17.11 -17.87
C ILE A 193 -13.91 17.63 -16.76
N ARG A 194 -12.67 18.01 -17.11
CA ARG A 194 -11.69 18.54 -16.16
C ARG A 194 -12.20 19.82 -15.51
N GLY A 195 -12.07 19.92 -14.17
CA GLY A 195 -12.54 21.06 -13.39
C GLY A 195 -14.06 21.18 -13.30
N GLN A 196 -14.84 20.22 -13.80
CA GLN A 196 -16.31 20.28 -13.86
C GLN A 196 -16.94 20.49 -12.48
N ALA A 197 -16.39 19.86 -11.43
CA ALA A 197 -16.93 19.97 -10.08
C ALA A 197 -16.64 21.32 -9.41
N GLU A 198 -15.60 22.03 -9.84
CA GLU A 198 -15.15 23.31 -9.24
C GLU A 198 -15.52 24.54 -10.08
N GLY A 199 -15.90 24.35 -11.33
CA GLY A 199 -16.19 25.45 -12.26
C GLY A 199 -14.96 26.34 -12.56
N LYS A 200 -13.75 25.86 -12.26
CA LYS A 200 -12.49 26.58 -12.46
C LYS A 200 -11.55 25.77 -13.34
N ILE A 201 -10.95 26.44 -14.31
CA ILE A 201 -9.80 25.92 -15.05
C ILE A 201 -8.58 26.31 -14.21
N ASP A 202 -7.87 25.31 -13.72
CA ASP A 202 -6.70 25.49 -12.84
C ASP A 202 -5.56 26.14 -13.65
N SER A 203 -5.21 27.38 -13.30
CA SER A 203 -4.19 28.18 -13.96
C SER A 203 -3.08 28.68 -13.02
N GLU A 204 -3.02 28.18 -11.78
CA GLU A 204 -1.95 28.59 -10.87
C GLU A 204 -0.68 27.75 -11.11
N ASN A 205 0.46 28.43 -11.20
CA ASN A 205 1.80 27.83 -11.28
C ASN A 205 2.00 26.85 -10.12
N GLN A 206 1.97 25.55 -10.43
CA GLN A 206 2.29 24.53 -9.44
C GLN A 206 3.77 24.63 -9.04
N PRO A 207 4.09 24.55 -7.75
CA PRO A 207 5.47 24.62 -7.27
C PRO A 207 6.27 23.44 -7.81
N SER A 208 7.55 23.66 -8.06
CA SER A 208 8.43 22.58 -8.51
C SER A 208 8.63 21.55 -7.39
N ILE A 209 8.90 20.30 -7.79
CA ILE A 209 9.22 19.22 -6.84
C ILE A 209 10.42 19.61 -5.98
N PHE A 210 11.46 20.19 -6.57
CA PHE A 210 12.67 20.62 -5.87
C PHE A 210 12.41 21.74 -4.86
N GLU A 211 11.55 22.70 -5.20
CA GLU A 211 11.12 23.76 -4.28
C GLU A 211 10.44 23.16 -3.06
N THR A 212 9.50 22.24 -3.28
CA THR A 212 8.76 21.59 -2.19
C THR A 212 9.68 20.72 -1.33
N ILE A 213 10.61 19.97 -1.92
CA ILE A 213 11.60 19.16 -1.17
C ILE A 213 12.47 20.10 -0.32
N SER A 214 13.03 21.16 -0.91
CA SER A 214 13.88 22.12 -0.20
C SER A 214 13.16 22.78 0.97
N TYR A 215 11.86 23.08 0.80
CA TYR A 215 11.03 23.64 1.84
C TYR A 215 10.80 22.65 2.99
N LEU A 216 10.43 21.41 2.66
CA LEU A 216 10.12 20.35 3.64
C LEU A 216 11.35 19.90 4.44
N VAL A 217 12.51 19.71 3.79
CA VAL A 217 13.73 19.23 4.44
C VAL A 217 14.27 20.21 5.49
N LYS A 218 13.95 21.48 5.40
CA LYS A 218 14.32 22.49 6.42
C LYS A 218 13.52 22.29 7.72
N LYS A 219 12.33 21.69 7.66
CA LYS A 219 11.47 21.46 8.83
C LYS A 219 11.90 20.23 9.60
N ARG A 220 12.20 20.41 10.89
CA ARG A 220 12.66 19.32 11.78
C ARG A 220 11.58 18.24 11.93
N SER A 221 10.33 18.64 12.10
CA SER A 221 9.20 17.71 12.21
C SER A 221 9.08 16.84 10.98
N PHE A 222 9.21 17.40 9.75
CA PHE A 222 9.13 16.63 8.52
C PHE A 222 10.24 15.58 8.38
N ARG A 223 11.49 15.92 8.70
CA ARG A 223 12.60 14.97 8.63
C ARG A 223 12.36 13.75 9.52
N HIS A 224 11.89 13.97 10.75
CA HIS A 224 11.53 12.88 11.64
C HIS A 224 10.28 12.13 11.15
N LEU A 225 9.26 12.84 10.65
CA LEU A 225 8.01 12.27 10.17
C LEU A 225 8.22 11.35 8.97
N VAL A 226 8.98 11.81 7.97
CA VAL A 226 9.24 11.00 6.77
C VAL A 226 10.09 9.78 7.06
N PHE A 227 11.08 9.90 7.95
CA PHE A 227 11.90 8.77 8.36
C PHE A 227 11.07 7.74 9.14
N ALA A 228 10.23 8.20 10.09
CA ALA A 228 9.31 7.33 10.83
C ALA A 228 8.35 6.59 9.89
N ALA A 229 7.74 7.29 8.93
CA ALA A 229 6.80 6.71 7.99
C ALA A 229 7.47 5.70 7.05
N ALA A 230 8.66 6.03 6.53
CA ALA A 230 9.44 5.14 5.69
C ALA A 230 9.82 3.85 6.43
N LEU A 231 10.26 3.97 7.69
CA LEU A 231 10.64 2.82 8.52
C LEU A 231 9.41 2.01 8.95
N ALA A 232 8.28 2.65 9.25
CA ALA A 232 7.02 1.98 9.55
C ALA A 232 6.53 1.14 8.35
N ALA A 233 6.60 1.72 7.15
CA ALA A 233 6.27 1.04 5.91
C ALA A 233 7.26 -0.10 5.59
N PHE A 234 8.56 0.09 5.84
CA PHE A 234 9.60 -0.91 5.66
C PHE A 234 9.29 -2.18 6.48
N VAL A 235 9.01 -2.02 7.77
CA VAL A 235 8.62 -3.15 8.63
C VAL A 235 7.26 -3.72 8.23
N GLY A 236 6.30 -2.86 7.88
CA GLY A 236 4.93 -3.25 7.51
C GLY A 236 4.89 -4.08 6.21
N TYR A 237 5.49 -3.59 5.13
CA TYR A 237 5.54 -4.32 3.86
C TYR A 237 6.40 -5.58 3.95
N GLY A 238 7.52 -5.52 4.71
CA GLY A 238 8.30 -6.72 5.02
C GLY A 238 7.46 -7.80 5.68
N ALA A 239 6.71 -7.45 6.73
CA ALA A 239 5.83 -8.39 7.43
C ALA A 239 4.70 -8.90 6.52
N ILE A 240 3.95 -8.02 5.85
CA ILE A 240 2.82 -8.40 4.98
C ILE A 240 3.24 -9.40 3.90
N THR A 241 4.41 -9.23 3.30
CA THR A 241 4.91 -10.12 2.26
C THR A 241 5.27 -11.50 2.82
N TRP A 242 5.86 -11.55 4.03
CA TRP A 242 6.42 -12.78 4.57
C TRP A 242 5.55 -13.51 5.60
N LEU A 243 4.50 -12.87 6.15
CA LEU A 243 3.57 -13.52 7.09
C LEU A 243 2.99 -14.82 6.56
N PRO A 244 2.51 -14.93 5.29
CA PRO A 244 2.02 -16.21 4.79
C PRO A 244 3.07 -17.33 4.89
N SER A 245 4.28 -17.07 4.39
CA SER A 245 5.38 -18.03 4.45
C SER A 245 5.80 -18.37 5.89
N PHE A 246 5.72 -17.40 6.82
CA PHE A 246 5.98 -17.67 8.24
C PHE A 246 5.01 -18.71 8.80
N PHE A 247 3.70 -18.56 8.57
CA PHE A 247 2.70 -19.52 9.06
C PHE A 247 2.83 -20.88 8.39
N GLN A 248 3.12 -20.90 7.09
CA GLN A 248 3.36 -22.16 6.36
C GLN A 248 4.62 -22.88 6.84
N ARG A 249 5.74 -22.19 6.99
CA ARG A 249 7.03 -22.79 7.36
C ARG A 249 7.10 -23.17 8.85
N SER A 250 6.66 -22.29 9.74
CA SER A 250 6.83 -22.50 11.18
C SER A 250 5.76 -23.40 11.78
N TYR A 251 4.55 -23.40 11.21
CA TYR A 251 3.42 -24.17 11.74
C TYR A 251 2.90 -25.26 10.81
N GLY A 252 3.41 -25.37 9.58
CA GLY A 252 2.96 -26.37 8.60
C GLY A 252 1.52 -26.17 8.12
N MET A 253 1.02 -24.94 8.12
CA MET A 253 -0.36 -24.64 7.74
C MET A 253 -0.54 -24.72 6.22
N GLN A 254 -1.74 -25.12 5.81
CA GLN A 254 -2.15 -25.11 4.40
C GLN A 254 -2.33 -23.67 3.90
N THR A 255 -2.10 -23.48 2.60
CA THR A 255 -2.10 -22.15 1.98
C THR A 255 -3.49 -21.48 2.07
N SER A 256 -4.58 -22.24 1.90
CA SER A 256 -5.95 -21.72 2.02
C SER A 256 -6.27 -21.23 3.43
N ASP A 257 -5.88 -21.99 4.46
CA ASP A 257 -6.10 -21.61 5.85
C ASP A 257 -5.36 -20.31 6.20
N VAL A 258 -4.08 -20.23 5.80
CA VAL A 258 -3.27 -19.02 5.97
C VAL A 258 -3.90 -17.83 5.26
N GLY A 259 -4.35 -18.02 4.01
CA GLY A 259 -5.04 -17.00 3.24
C GLY A 259 -6.30 -16.50 3.91
N TRP A 260 -7.11 -17.42 4.48
CA TRP A 260 -8.33 -17.09 5.22
C TRP A 260 -8.06 -16.26 6.47
N TYR A 261 -7.20 -16.75 7.37
CA TYR A 261 -6.92 -16.05 8.63
C TYR A 261 -6.21 -14.71 8.41
N LEU A 262 -5.18 -14.67 7.56
CA LEU A 262 -4.46 -13.43 7.28
C LEU A 262 -5.31 -12.43 6.52
N GLY A 263 -6.14 -12.90 5.58
CA GLY A 263 -7.06 -12.02 4.86
C GLY A 263 -8.00 -11.29 5.81
N LEU A 264 -8.62 -12.01 6.75
CA LEU A 264 -9.48 -11.41 7.78
C LEU A 264 -8.71 -10.43 8.67
N ILE A 265 -7.54 -10.83 9.17
CA ILE A 265 -6.76 -10.01 10.13
C ILE A 265 -6.18 -8.76 9.46
N LEU A 266 -5.61 -8.89 8.27
CA LEU A 266 -5.03 -7.74 7.56
C LEU A 266 -6.12 -6.81 7.00
N GLY A 267 -7.26 -7.37 6.54
CA GLY A 267 -8.38 -6.60 6.03
C GLY A 267 -9.13 -5.82 7.11
N ILE A 268 -9.70 -6.52 8.09
CA ILE A 268 -10.61 -5.90 9.07
C ILE A 268 -9.85 -5.13 10.17
N PRO A 269 -9.01 -5.74 11.01
CA PRO A 269 -8.21 -5.01 11.99
C PRO A 269 -7.30 -3.96 11.36
N GLY A 270 -6.72 -4.24 10.18
CA GLY A 270 -5.91 -3.27 9.46
C GLY A 270 -6.68 -2.02 9.05
N GLY A 271 -7.86 -2.19 8.46
CA GLY A 271 -8.77 -1.08 8.10
C GLY A 271 -9.26 -0.29 9.31
N LEU A 272 -9.69 -1.00 10.37
CA LEU A 272 -10.08 -0.38 11.64
C LEU A 272 -8.92 0.42 12.26
N GLY A 273 -7.68 -0.09 12.14
CA GLY A 273 -6.49 0.59 12.62
C GLY A 273 -6.27 1.94 11.93
N ILE A 274 -6.43 2.01 10.61
CA ILE A 274 -6.32 3.29 9.87
C ILE A 274 -7.36 4.29 10.38
N PHE A 275 -8.61 3.85 10.52
CA PHE A 275 -9.71 4.70 10.97
C PHE A 275 -9.51 5.18 12.43
N LEU A 276 -9.26 4.26 13.35
CA LEU A 276 -9.06 4.58 14.77
C LEU A 276 -7.82 5.45 14.98
N GLY A 277 -6.73 5.17 14.25
CA GLY A 277 -5.51 5.97 14.30
C GLY A 277 -5.77 7.42 13.87
N GLY A 278 -6.51 7.64 12.79
CA GLY A 278 -6.93 8.97 12.35
C GLY A 278 -7.81 9.67 13.38
N TYR A 279 -8.86 8.99 13.84
CA TYR A 279 -9.79 9.54 14.83
C TYR A 279 -9.10 9.95 16.15
N LEU A 280 -8.27 9.08 16.70
CA LEU A 280 -7.55 9.37 17.94
C LEU A 280 -6.51 10.48 17.75
N SER A 281 -5.83 10.51 16.60
CA SER A 281 -4.90 11.58 16.25
C SER A 281 -5.58 12.96 16.17
N ASP A 282 -6.77 13.01 15.59
CA ASP A 282 -7.57 14.25 15.52
C ASP A 282 -8.10 14.65 16.91
N TYR A 283 -8.67 13.70 17.65
CA TYR A 283 -9.24 13.96 18.96
C TYR A 283 -8.22 14.49 19.98
N PHE A 284 -7.07 13.85 20.07
CA PHE A 284 -6.00 14.30 20.97
C PHE A 284 -5.22 15.49 20.38
N GLY A 285 -5.06 15.55 19.06
CA GLY A 285 -4.41 16.65 18.34
C GLY A 285 -5.13 17.98 18.51
N ALA A 286 -6.47 17.97 18.58
CA ALA A 286 -7.27 19.15 18.87
C ALA A 286 -6.94 19.77 20.24
N LYS A 287 -6.56 18.97 21.23
CA LYS A 287 -6.15 19.45 22.55
C LYS A 287 -4.71 19.98 22.56
N ASN A 288 -3.81 19.30 21.87
CA ASN A 288 -2.44 19.71 21.69
C ASN A 288 -1.85 19.02 20.44
N VAL A 289 -1.44 19.81 19.47
CA VAL A 289 -1.03 19.36 18.13
C VAL A 289 0.04 18.26 18.13
N LYS A 290 0.94 18.20 19.11
CA LYS A 290 1.94 17.14 19.22
C LYS A 290 1.32 15.74 19.33
N TRP A 291 0.15 15.64 19.95
CA TRP A 291 -0.53 14.36 20.13
C TRP A 291 -1.03 13.76 18.82
N SER A 292 -1.22 14.57 17.76
CA SER A 292 -1.57 14.02 16.44
C SER A 292 -0.55 12.99 15.93
N LEU A 293 0.73 13.14 16.30
CA LEU A 293 1.79 12.18 15.96
C LEU A 293 2.20 11.28 17.14
N TRP A 294 1.98 11.71 18.38
CA TRP A 294 2.31 10.89 19.56
C TRP A 294 1.39 9.66 19.68
N VAL A 295 0.15 9.73 19.20
CA VAL A 295 -0.73 8.55 19.09
C VAL A 295 -0.05 7.47 18.23
N ALA A 296 0.50 7.85 17.08
CA ALA A 296 1.25 6.92 16.23
C ALA A 296 2.52 6.39 16.91
N ALA A 297 3.26 7.26 17.64
CA ALA A 297 4.44 6.85 18.37
C ALA A 297 4.13 5.78 19.43
N ILE A 298 3.09 5.99 20.24
CA ILE A 298 2.64 5.04 21.27
C ILE A 298 2.18 3.73 20.62
N ALA A 299 1.36 3.82 19.57
CA ALA A 299 0.89 2.65 18.85
C ALA A 299 2.05 1.80 18.31
N MET A 300 3.06 2.45 17.67
CA MET A 300 4.24 1.76 17.16
C MET A 300 5.03 1.06 18.27
N ALA A 301 5.27 1.73 19.40
CA ALA A 301 5.96 1.11 20.53
C ALA A 301 5.19 -0.09 21.10
N LEU A 302 3.87 0.04 21.23
CA LEU A 302 3.00 -1.03 21.74
C LEU A 302 2.95 -2.23 20.78
N THR A 303 3.17 -2.07 19.48
CA THR A 303 3.20 -3.24 18.57
C THR A 303 4.33 -4.21 18.90
N VAL A 304 5.44 -3.76 19.51
CA VAL A 304 6.64 -4.58 19.69
C VAL A 304 6.40 -5.77 20.61
N PRO A 305 5.90 -5.61 21.86
CA PRO A 305 5.65 -6.75 22.74
C PRO A 305 4.67 -7.75 22.11
N PHE A 306 3.62 -7.27 21.41
CA PHE A 306 2.69 -8.16 20.74
C PHE A 306 3.33 -8.91 19.57
N ASN A 307 4.21 -8.28 18.78
CA ASN A 307 4.97 -8.99 17.75
C ASN A 307 5.89 -10.06 18.33
N VAL A 308 6.48 -9.85 19.50
CA VAL A 308 7.24 -10.90 20.20
C VAL A 308 6.34 -12.11 20.47
N TYR A 309 5.13 -11.88 20.99
CA TYR A 309 4.17 -12.97 21.20
C TYR A 309 3.74 -13.62 19.88
N VAL A 310 3.52 -12.86 18.80
CA VAL A 310 3.21 -13.39 17.46
C VAL A 310 4.27 -14.38 17.01
N TYR A 311 5.52 -13.95 16.97
CA TYR A 311 6.58 -14.76 16.38
C TYR A 311 7.09 -15.87 17.30
N LEU A 312 6.94 -15.76 18.61
CA LEU A 312 7.36 -16.79 19.57
C LEU A 312 6.23 -17.68 20.09
N SER A 313 5.01 -17.53 19.56
CA SER A 313 3.88 -18.38 19.96
C SER A 313 4.15 -19.86 19.63
N PRO A 314 3.74 -20.77 20.54
CA PRO A 314 3.90 -22.22 20.31
C PRO A 314 2.92 -22.77 19.27
N THR A 315 1.80 -22.11 19.03
CA THR A 315 0.74 -22.54 18.10
C THR A 315 0.34 -21.43 17.13
N ALA A 316 -0.10 -21.81 15.94
CA ALA A 316 -0.60 -20.88 14.93
C ALA A 316 -1.80 -20.07 15.45
N THR A 317 -2.73 -20.71 16.16
CA THR A 317 -3.92 -20.03 16.72
C THR A 317 -3.53 -18.90 17.67
N MET A 318 -2.60 -19.14 18.59
CA MET A 318 -2.10 -18.08 19.48
C MET A 318 -1.41 -16.96 18.70
N SER A 319 -0.60 -17.32 17.70
CA SER A 319 0.05 -16.35 16.83
C SER A 319 -0.95 -15.46 16.10
N PHE A 320 -2.01 -16.02 15.52
CA PHE A 320 -3.08 -15.23 14.87
C PHE A 320 -3.83 -14.32 15.84
N LEU A 321 -4.15 -14.81 17.03
CA LEU A 321 -4.84 -13.98 18.05
C LEU A 321 -3.99 -12.77 18.47
N TRP A 322 -2.70 -13.00 18.71
CA TRP A 322 -1.79 -11.89 19.04
C TRP A 322 -1.56 -10.95 17.85
N LEU A 323 -1.61 -11.44 16.60
CA LEU A 323 -1.39 -10.65 15.39
C LEU A 323 -2.45 -9.56 15.16
N ILE A 324 -3.67 -9.74 15.64
CA ILE A 324 -4.77 -8.75 15.52
C ILE A 324 -4.32 -7.37 16.04
N ILE A 325 -3.65 -7.34 17.20
CA ILE A 325 -3.26 -6.10 17.87
C ILE A 325 -2.18 -5.33 17.09
N PRO A 326 -1.02 -5.93 16.74
CA PRO A 326 0.01 -5.20 16.01
C PRO A 326 -0.38 -4.86 14.58
N VAL A 327 -1.33 -5.58 13.97
CA VAL A 327 -1.90 -5.20 12.66
C VAL A 327 -2.76 -3.95 12.80
N ALA A 328 -3.65 -3.88 13.78
CA ALA A 328 -4.47 -2.69 14.01
C ALA A 328 -3.60 -1.48 14.38
N LEU A 329 -2.77 -1.59 15.42
CA LEU A 329 -1.92 -0.51 15.92
C LEU A 329 -0.87 -0.06 14.89
N GLY A 330 -0.34 -1.00 14.11
CA GLY A 330 0.67 -0.74 13.08
C GLY A 330 0.19 0.15 11.94
N ASN A 331 -1.12 0.35 11.78
CA ASN A 331 -1.73 1.21 10.77
C ASN A 331 -2.15 2.60 11.29
N PHE A 332 -2.05 2.86 12.60
CA PHE A 332 -2.45 4.14 13.23
C PHE A 332 -1.73 5.36 12.65
N TYR A 333 -0.52 5.18 12.13
CA TYR A 333 0.31 6.28 11.64
C TYR A 333 -0.18 6.89 10.32
N GLN A 334 -0.91 6.13 9.50
CA GLN A 334 -1.13 6.51 8.10
C GLN A 334 -1.87 7.85 7.96
N ALA A 335 -3.07 7.97 8.52
CA ALA A 335 -3.88 9.19 8.39
C ALA A 335 -3.17 10.42 8.95
N ALA A 336 -2.58 10.30 10.16
CA ALA A 336 -1.86 11.38 10.81
C ALA A 336 -0.63 11.83 10.00
N THR A 337 0.13 10.89 9.44
CA THR A 337 1.31 11.19 8.63
C THR A 337 0.97 12.03 7.40
N PHE A 338 -0.05 11.63 6.64
CA PHE A 338 -0.48 12.40 5.47
C PHE A 338 -1.05 13.76 5.85
N SER A 339 -1.90 13.83 6.87
CA SER A 339 -2.50 15.07 7.34
C SER A 339 -1.44 16.06 7.80
N GLN A 340 -0.48 15.64 8.64
CA GLN A 340 0.56 16.54 9.14
C GLN A 340 1.55 16.94 8.05
N THR A 341 1.88 16.05 7.10
CA THR A 341 2.72 16.43 5.94
C THR A 341 2.09 17.56 5.14
N GLN A 342 0.77 17.50 4.90
CA GLN A 342 0.05 18.56 4.21
C GLN A 342 -0.08 19.84 5.04
N GLY A 343 -0.16 19.74 6.38
CA GLY A 343 -0.17 20.86 7.30
C GLY A 343 1.17 21.62 7.40
N LEU A 344 2.26 20.98 7.02
CA LEU A 344 3.60 21.57 7.05
C LEU A 344 3.91 22.45 5.82
N VAL A 345 3.08 22.45 4.79
CA VAL A 345 3.29 23.16 3.52
C VAL A 345 2.13 24.08 3.18
N GLU A 346 2.39 25.08 2.31
CA GLU A 346 1.37 25.92 1.74
C GLU A 346 0.35 25.13 0.90
N LEU A 347 -0.86 25.67 0.71
CA LEU A 347 -1.94 24.99 -0.04
C LEU A 347 -1.48 24.49 -1.42
N ARG A 348 -0.74 25.33 -2.15
CA ARG A 348 -0.21 25.00 -3.49
C ARG A 348 0.81 23.85 -3.52
N MET A 349 1.46 23.55 -2.38
CA MET A 349 2.48 22.51 -2.25
C MET A 349 1.94 21.16 -1.75
N ARG A 350 0.69 21.09 -1.26
CA ARG A 350 0.14 19.90 -0.57
C ARG A 350 0.17 18.64 -1.40
N SER A 351 -0.20 18.72 -2.67
CA SER A 351 -0.21 17.56 -3.58
C SER A 351 1.19 17.03 -3.82
N VAL A 352 2.15 17.93 -4.06
CA VAL A 352 3.57 17.57 -4.28
C VAL A 352 4.17 16.98 -3.00
N ALA A 353 3.88 17.56 -1.83
CA ALA A 353 4.35 17.04 -0.53
C ALA A 353 3.83 15.62 -0.26
N ALA A 354 2.55 15.36 -0.53
CA ALA A 354 1.97 14.02 -0.41
C ALA A 354 2.61 13.03 -1.41
N ALA A 355 2.90 13.46 -2.63
CA ALA A 355 3.56 12.63 -3.64
C ALA A 355 4.99 12.27 -3.22
N ILE A 356 5.76 13.24 -2.69
CA ILE A 356 7.11 13.00 -2.16
C ILE A 356 7.07 11.99 -1.02
N LEU A 357 6.15 12.16 -0.07
CA LEU A 357 5.99 11.23 1.04
C LEU A 357 5.68 9.82 0.55
N LEU A 358 4.70 9.66 -0.36
CA LEU A 358 4.32 8.38 -0.95
C LEU A 358 5.49 7.73 -1.70
N PHE A 359 6.24 8.50 -2.46
CA PHE A 359 7.41 8.00 -3.19
C PHE A 359 8.44 7.41 -2.22
N ILE A 360 8.76 8.13 -1.13
CA ILE A 360 9.72 7.66 -0.13
C ILE A 360 9.20 6.40 0.58
N ILE A 361 7.93 6.38 0.99
CA ILE A 361 7.28 5.23 1.62
C ILE A 361 7.32 4.00 0.70
N ASN A 362 7.04 4.17 -0.59
CA ASN A 362 7.03 3.05 -1.53
C ASN A 362 8.44 2.54 -1.82
N ILE A 363 9.40 3.41 -2.09
CA ILE A 363 10.78 2.97 -2.40
C ILE A 363 11.42 2.29 -1.18
N ILE A 364 11.34 2.92 0.00
CA ILE A 364 11.97 2.38 1.21
C ILE A 364 11.14 1.24 1.79
N GLY A 365 9.82 1.42 1.90
CA GLY A 365 8.93 0.45 2.52
C GLY A 365 8.70 -0.76 1.65
N LEU A 366 7.99 -0.58 0.55
CA LEU A 366 7.63 -1.67 -0.36
C LEU A 366 8.86 -2.24 -1.08
N GLY A 367 9.84 -1.38 -1.45
CA GLY A 367 11.05 -1.81 -2.13
C GLY A 367 11.96 -2.64 -1.24
N PHE A 368 12.49 -2.03 -0.20
CA PHE A 368 13.55 -2.67 0.60
C PHE A 368 13.04 -3.52 1.77
N GLY A 369 11.81 -3.31 2.25
CA GLY A 369 11.26 -4.07 3.38
C GLY A 369 11.26 -5.58 3.13
N PRO A 370 10.55 -6.09 2.11
CA PRO A 370 10.50 -7.52 1.82
C PRO A 370 11.88 -8.13 1.50
N GLN A 371 12.72 -7.40 0.78
CA GLN A 371 14.06 -7.87 0.42
C GLN A 371 14.95 -8.03 1.65
N SER A 372 14.94 -7.05 2.56
CA SER A 372 15.78 -7.10 3.76
C SER A 372 15.38 -8.24 4.69
N VAL A 373 14.08 -8.49 4.85
CA VAL A 373 13.58 -9.66 5.61
C VAL A 373 14.06 -10.96 4.96
N GLY A 374 13.98 -11.09 3.62
CA GLY A 374 14.45 -12.25 2.90
C GLY A 374 15.96 -12.49 3.03
N ILE A 375 16.78 -11.45 2.88
CA ILE A 375 18.23 -11.53 3.06
C ILE A 375 18.57 -12.00 4.49
N LEU A 376 17.93 -11.41 5.50
CA LEU A 376 18.19 -11.82 6.88
C LEU A 376 17.70 -13.24 7.15
N SER A 377 16.59 -13.67 6.55
CA SER A 377 16.12 -15.06 6.64
C SER A 377 17.15 -16.05 6.05
N ASP A 378 17.72 -15.74 4.87
CA ASP A 378 18.76 -16.59 4.25
C ASP A 378 20.03 -16.63 5.12
N LEU A 379 20.46 -15.49 5.69
CA LEU A 379 21.63 -15.43 6.59
C LEU A 379 21.46 -16.27 7.87
N LEU A 380 20.23 -16.29 8.41
CA LEU A 380 19.90 -17.03 9.62
C LEU A 380 19.61 -18.54 9.35
N HIS A 381 19.55 -18.94 8.08
CA HIS A 381 19.10 -20.28 7.72
C HIS A 381 20.04 -21.40 8.24
N SER A 382 21.35 -21.15 8.29
CA SER A 382 22.32 -22.12 8.81
C SER A 382 22.11 -22.48 10.29
N GLU A 383 21.60 -21.53 11.08
CA GLU A 383 21.41 -21.72 12.54
C GLU A 383 19.99 -22.16 12.89
N TYR A 384 18.99 -21.57 12.22
CA TYR A 384 17.57 -21.74 12.60
C TYR A 384 16.74 -22.54 11.61
N GLY A 385 17.30 -22.96 10.47
CA GLY A 385 16.61 -23.77 9.47
C GLY A 385 15.29 -23.14 9.03
N LYS A 386 14.18 -23.90 9.14
CA LYS A 386 12.84 -23.45 8.77
C LYS A 386 12.34 -22.23 9.56
N ASP A 387 12.85 -22.01 10.76
CA ASP A 387 12.48 -20.90 11.63
C ASP A 387 13.31 -19.63 11.39
N SER A 388 14.24 -19.63 10.45
CA SER A 388 15.05 -18.46 10.08
C SER A 388 14.17 -17.21 9.77
N LEU A 389 13.09 -17.42 9.04
CA LEU A 389 12.13 -16.35 8.71
C LEU A 389 11.41 -15.79 9.94
N ARG A 390 11.07 -16.63 10.92
CA ARG A 390 10.50 -16.24 12.23
C ARG A 390 11.41 -15.24 12.94
N TYR A 391 12.68 -15.55 13.06
CA TYR A 391 13.66 -14.69 13.73
C TYR A 391 13.98 -13.43 12.92
N SER A 392 14.01 -13.54 11.59
CA SER A 392 14.12 -12.36 10.72
C SER A 392 12.98 -11.37 10.99
N LEU A 393 11.73 -11.82 10.95
CA LEU A 393 10.55 -10.98 11.22
C LEU A 393 10.56 -10.41 12.65
N LEU A 394 10.99 -11.19 13.63
CA LEU A 394 11.12 -10.75 15.02
C LEU A 394 12.13 -9.61 15.17
N ILE A 395 13.31 -9.72 14.56
CA ILE A 395 14.36 -8.69 14.57
C ILE A 395 13.82 -7.39 13.94
N PHE A 396 13.18 -7.50 12.77
CA PHE A 396 12.60 -6.35 12.10
C PHE A 396 11.48 -5.69 12.92
N ALA A 397 10.72 -6.44 13.72
CA ALA A 397 9.69 -5.88 14.58
C ALA A 397 10.24 -4.87 15.61
N PHE A 398 11.47 -5.05 16.10
CA PHE A 398 12.11 -4.10 17.03
C PHE A 398 12.42 -2.74 16.40
N LEU A 399 12.55 -2.65 15.07
CA LEU A 399 12.71 -1.36 14.39
C LEU A 399 11.49 -0.44 14.58
N LYS A 400 10.34 -0.97 14.99
CA LYS A 400 9.18 -0.15 15.37
C LYS A 400 9.41 0.73 16.60
N LEU A 401 10.34 0.38 17.48
CA LEU A 401 10.79 1.28 18.56
C LEU A 401 11.48 2.53 17.99
N TRP A 402 12.26 2.34 16.93
CA TRP A 402 12.88 3.47 16.24
C TRP A 402 11.86 4.32 15.49
N CYS A 403 10.84 3.69 14.88
CA CYS A 403 9.70 4.43 14.34
C CYS A 403 9.01 5.27 15.41
N ALA A 404 8.73 4.68 16.58
CA ALA A 404 8.11 5.36 17.71
C ALA A 404 8.91 6.57 18.18
N PHE A 405 10.24 6.43 18.31
CA PHE A 405 11.13 7.53 18.64
C PHE A 405 11.02 8.68 17.62
N HIS A 406 11.03 8.38 16.32
CA HIS A 406 10.95 9.42 15.30
C HIS A 406 9.56 10.05 15.21
N TYR A 407 8.45 9.31 15.41
CA TYR A 407 7.12 9.90 15.56
C TYR A 407 7.01 10.81 16.79
N TYR A 408 7.61 10.41 17.91
CA TYR A 408 7.67 11.24 19.11
C TYR A 408 8.42 12.56 18.84
N MET A 409 9.60 12.50 18.20
CA MET A 409 10.39 13.67 17.86
C MET A 409 9.67 14.56 16.83
N ALA A 410 9.01 13.97 15.83
CA ALA A 410 8.20 14.72 14.88
C ALA A 410 7.10 15.53 15.59
N GLY A 411 6.38 14.90 16.52
CA GLY A 411 5.35 15.58 17.32
C GLY A 411 5.92 16.67 18.21
N LYS A 412 7.12 16.49 18.77
CA LYS A 412 7.81 17.50 19.60
C LYS A 412 8.06 18.80 18.83
N TYR A 413 8.51 18.71 17.58
CA TYR A 413 8.84 19.87 16.74
C TYR A 413 7.65 20.38 15.90
N LEU A 414 6.52 19.66 15.88
CA LEU A 414 5.42 19.93 14.98
C LEU A 414 4.85 21.35 15.14
N LYS A 415 4.65 21.79 16.38
CA LYS A 415 4.08 23.13 16.67
C LYS A 415 4.93 24.29 16.14
N GLU A 416 6.25 24.13 16.11
CA GLU A 416 7.19 25.14 15.63
C GLU A 416 7.19 25.23 14.10
N ASP A 417 6.99 24.08 13.45
CA ASP A 417 7.11 23.93 12.00
C ASP A 417 5.80 24.10 11.23
N LEU A 418 4.63 23.98 11.89
CA LEU A 418 3.34 24.19 11.26
C LEU A 418 3.20 25.63 10.75
N ILE A 419 2.59 25.77 9.59
CA ILE A 419 2.23 27.09 9.06
C ILE A 419 1.12 27.64 9.94
N LYS A 420 1.35 28.83 10.48
CA LYS A 420 0.31 29.59 11.17
C LYS A 420 -0.60 30.16 10.07
N ASN A 421 -1.83 29.65 9.98
CA ASN A 421 -2.89 30.22 9.14
C ASN A 421 -3.36 31.55 9.72
#